data_6420b439a7f400a7a78e74715d5954c4
#
_entry.id   6420b439a7f400a7a78e74715d5954c4
#
_cell.length_a   1.000
_cell.length_b   1.000
_cell.length_c   1.000
_cell.angle_alpha   90.00
_cell.angle_beta   90.00
_cell.angle_gamma   90.00
#
_symmetry.space_group_name_H-M   'P 1'
#
loop_
_entity.id
_entity.type
_entity.pdbx_description
1 polymer ?
#
loop_
_entity_poly.entity_id
_entity_poly.type
_entity_poly.pdbx_seq_one_letter_code
_entity_poly.pdbx_strand_id
1 'polypeptide(L)'
;MKFIKSIDLPENIAQGGFDHAAVHAGTAQLYVAHTSNDTIDMIDCAADQYLFSVPNLAGVAGALVSEERGLVFTSNRGEDTVGVFAAGDESHLSKIAVGIRPNGLSFDPKRGLLLAANVGKPDIPNSYTLSIVDVERREMILSILVPGRTRWTIFDSASSCFYVNIADPFLIVVVDSADATHVNRSMEIPAKGPHGLDFDPVTNRLFCACDAGKLFALDASSGRILLEADLSGTPDVIFFNAALKHLYVAVGDPGVIDLFETDFLQRMDMISTEKGAHTLGFDVTRNKVYAFLPKSHRASVYLDE
;
A
#
# COMPACT_ATOMS: atom_id res chain seq x y z
N MET A 1 20.05 7.58 -2.07
CA MET A 1 19.17 8.49 -1.29
C MET A 1 19.95 9.18 -0.16
N LYS A 2 19.59 10.41 0.21
CA LYS A 2 20.24 11.22 1.25
C LYS A 2 19.32 11.39 2.45
N PHE A 3 19.75 11.01 3.65
CA PHE A 3 19.03 11.27 4.90
C PHE A 3 18.92 12.79 5.15
N ILE A 4 17.71 13.27 5.47
CA ILE A 4 17.42 14.67 5.74
C ILE A 4 17.24 14.90 7.24
N LYS A 5 16.27 14.20 7.86
CA LYS A 5 15.95 14.35 9.28
C LYS A 5 15.10 13.18 9.79
N SER A 6 14.88 13.14 11.09
CA SER A 6 13.86 12.30 11.73
C SER A 6 12.71 13.16 12.25
N ILE A 7 11.50 12.60 12.21
CA ILE A 7 10.28 13.17 12.77
C ILE A 7 9.87 12.28 13.94
N ASP A 8 9.71 12.84 15.13
CA ASP A 8 9.19 12.10 16.28
C ASP A 8 7.68 11.88 16.11
N LEU A 9 7.22 10.65 16.35
CA LEU A 9 5.83 10.21 16.25
C LEU A 9 5.33 9.73 17.62
N PRO A 10 4.01 9.58 17.82
CA PRO A 10 3.49 8.99 19.03
C PRO A 10 4.07 7.61 19.31
N GLU A 11 4.32 7.30 20.58
CA GLU A 11 4.80 5.97 21.00
C GLU A 11 3.73 4.89 20.74
N ASN A 12 4.18 3.69 20.41
CA ASN A 12 3.30 2.52 20.26
C ASN A 12 2.66 2.18 21.62
N ILE A 13 1.33 2.11 21.67
CA ILE A 13 0.57 1.72 22.87
C ILE A 13 0.28 0.20 22.91
N ALA A 14 0.42 -0.49 21.78
CA ALA A 14 0.24 -1.95 21.62
C ALA A 14 1.33 -2.55 20.74
N GLN A 15 1.27 -3.87 20.54
CA GLN A 15 2.13 -4.53 19.53
C GLN A 15 1.69 -4.15 18.11
N GLY A 16 2.65 -4.02 17.21
CA GLY A 16 2.44 -3.65 15.82
C GLY A 16 3.47 -2.61 15.40
N GLY A 17 3.05 -1.42 15.15
CA GLY A 17 3.83 -0.31 14.63
C GLY A 17 3.05 0.34 13.51
N PHE A 18 3.74 0.63 12.43
CA PHE A 18 3.15 1.26 11.25
C PHE A 18 2.88 0.22 10.16
N ASP A 19 1.87 0.50 9.34
CA ASP A 19 1.55 -0.31 8.15
C ASP A 19 1.54 0.63 6.92
N HIS A 20 0.54 0.66 6.05
CA HIS A 20 0.59 1.45 4.82
C HIS A 20 0.60 2.97 5.06
N ALA A 21 1.19 3.72 4.11
CA ALA A 21 1.14 5.17 4.09
C ALA A 21 0.84 5.69 2.68
N ALA A 22 0.22 6.86 2.60
CA ALA A 22 -0.07 7.55 1.36
C ALA A 22 0.10 9.07 1.53
N VAL A 23 0.47 9.76 0.45
CA VAL A 23 0.65 11.23 0.43
C VAL A 23 -0.43 11.86 -0.44
N HIS A 24 -1.10 12.89 0.07
CA HIS A 24 -1.90 13.82 -0.71
C HIS A 24 -1.02 14.99 -1.12
N ALA A 25 -0.60 15.02 -2.38
CA ALA A 25 0.36 16.00 -2.89
C ALA A 25 -0.22 17.42 -2.86
N GLY A 26 -1.50 17.57 -3.14
CA GLY A 26 -2.21 18.85 -3.15
C GLY A 26 -2.21 19.58 -1.80
N THR A 27 -2.29 18.86 -0.68
CA THR A 27 -2.20 19.45 0.69
C THR A 27 -0.82 19.25 1.31
N ALA A 28 0.10 18.54 0.64
CA ALA A 28 1.40 18.13 1.18
C ALA A 28 1.28 17.35 2.50
N GLN A 29 0.26 16.53 2.65
CA GLN A 29 0.01 15.73 3.85
C GLN A 29 0.25 14.25 3.59
N LEU A 30 1.01 13.61 4.47
CA LEU A 30 1.19 12.17 4.51
C LEU A 30 0.30 11.60 5.62
N TYR A 31 -0.38 10.51 5.29
CA TYR A 31 -1.24 9.72 6.17
C TYR A 31 -0.60 8.34 6.34
N VAL A 32 -0.25 7.95 7.57
CA VAL A 32 0.29 6.61 7.85
C VAL A 32 -0.57 5.86 8.85
N ALA A 33 -0.87 4.63 8.54
CA ALA A 33 -1.56 3.73 9.46
C ALA A 33 -0.65 3.38 10.64
N HIS A 34 -0.98 3.87 11.83
CA HIS A 34 -0.33 3.55 13.09
C HIS A 34 -1.15 2.45 13.78
N THR A 35 -0.96 1.22 13.31
CA THR A 35 -1.78 0.05 13.68
C THR A 35 -1.81 -0.20 15.18
N SER A 36 -0.67 -0.02 15.86
CA SER A 36 -0.57 -0.21 17.31
C SER A 36 -1.36 0.82 18.14
N ASN A 37 -1.76 1.94 17.52
CA ASN A 37 -2.45 3.04 18.20
C ASN A 37 -3.90 3.20 17.74
N ASP A 38 -4.37 2.39 16.79
CA ASP A 38 -5.70 2.54 16.17
C ASP A 38 -5.92 3.94 15.57
N THR A 39 -4.85 4.53 14.99
CA THR A 39 -4.85 5.89 14.44
C THR A 39 -4.25 5.95 13.04
N ILE A 40 -4.63 6.99 12.29
CA ILE A 40 -3.81 7.50 11.18
C ILE A 40 -3.00 8.69 11.72
N ASP A 41 -1.69 8.59 11.66
CA ASP A 41 -0.82 9.72 11.98
C ASP A 41 -0.59 10.58 10.74
N MET A 42 -0.63 11.89 10.93
CA MET A 42 -0.49 12.87 9.85
C MET A 42 0.82 13.62 9.95
N ILE A 43 1.49 13.77 8.79
CA ILE A 43 2.76 14.48 8.66
C ILE A 43 2.61 15.55 7.57
N ASP A 44 3.09 16.78 7.87
CA ASP A 44 3.30 17.82 6.87
C ASP A 44 4.59 17.53 6.10
N CYS A 45 4.48 17.17 4.82
CA CYS A 45 5.63 16.87 3.94
C CYS A 45 6.43 18.11 3.52
N ALA A 46 5.86 19.30 3.62
CA ALA A 46 6.57 20.54 3.30
C ALA A 46 7.50 20.96 4.46
N ALA A 47 7.01 20.81 5.70
CA ALA A 47 7.77 21.14 6.91
C ALA A 47 8.52 19.93 7.51
N ASP A 48 8.20 18.71 7.07
CA ASP A 48 8.64 17.44 7.66
C ASP A 48 8.35 17.40 9.18
N GLN A 49 7.07 17.56 9.54
CA GLN A 49 6.60 17.61 10.92
C GLN A 49 5.35 16.78 11.13
N TYR A 50 5.31 16.07 12.26
CA TYR A 50 4.08 15.46 12.74
C TYR A 50 3.05 16.53 13.07
N LEU A 51 1.80 16.32 12.65
CA LEU A 51 0.68 17.23 12.89
C LEU A 51 -0.20 16.74 14.05
N PHE A 52 -0.90 15.65 13.84
CA PHE A 52 -1.79 15.02 14.81
C PHE A 52 -2.18 13.60 14.34
N SER A 53 -2.92 12.88 15.17
CA SER A 53 -3.46 11.56 14.84
C SER A 53 -4.99 11.59 14.75
N VAL A 54 -5.55 10.92 13.75
CA VAL A 54 -6.99 10.65 13.60
C VAL A 54 -7.32 9.35 14.33
N PRO A 55 -8.08 9.38 15.42
CA PRO A 55 -8.32 8.20 16.26
C PRO A 55 -9.52 7.36 15.79
N ASN A 56 -9.81 6.29 16.55
CA ASN A 56 -10.95 5.40 16.38
C ASN A 56 -10.96 4.60 15.09
N LEU A 57 -9.80 4.08 14.68
CA LEU A 57 -9.62 3.26 13.50
C LEU A 57 -9.06 1.89 13.91
N ALA A 58 -9.90 1.06 14.53
CA ALA A 58 -9.46 -0.19 15.16
C ALA A 58 -8.65 -1.09 14.22
N GLY A 59 -7.40 -1.36 14.59
CA GLY A 59 -6.46 -2.16 13.83
C GLY A 59 -6.19 -1.61 12.42
N VAL A 60 -6.16 -0.28 12.26
CA VAL A 60 -5.93 0.34 10.95
C VAL A 60 -4.63 -0.16 10.31
N ALA A 61 -4.72 -0.51 9.03
CA ALA A 61 -3.60 -1.08 8.29
C ALA A 61 -3.38 -0.39 6.93
N GLY A 62 -4.44 -0.15 6.17
CA GLY A 62 -4.36 0.57 4.90
C GLY A 62 -4.48 2.08 5.08
N ALA A 63 -3.71 2.81 4.30
CA ALA A 63 -3.89 4.22 4.01
C ALA A 63 -3.75 4.42 2.50
N LEU A 64 -4.74 5.04 1.88
CA LEU A 64 -4.75 5.35 0.45
C LEU A 64 -5.29 6.77 0.24
N VAL A 65 -4.76 7.46 -0.75
CA VAL A 65 -5.18 8.81 -1.14
C VAL A 65 -5.66 8.81 -2.59
N SER A 66 -6.75 9.50 -2.86
CA SER A 66 -7.16 9.88 -4.20
C SER A 66 -6.95 11.37 -4.40
N GLU A 67 -5.90 11.75 -5.11
CA GLU A 67 -5.64 13.16 -5.48
C GLU A 67 -6.80 13.77 -6.27
N GLU A 68 -7.35 13.01 -7.23
CA GLU A 68 -8.42 13.48 -8.12
C GLU A 68 -9.71 13.81 -7.37
N ARG A 69 -10.02 13.07 -6.30
CA ARG A 69 -11.24 13.24 -5.50
C ARG A 69 -10.99 13.97 -4.18
N GLY A 70 -9.71 14.21 -3.81
CA GLY A 70 -9.35 14.80 -2.53
C GLY A 70 -9.81 13.93 -1.34
N LEU A 71 -9.76 12.59 -1.48
CA LEU A 71 -10.24 11.65 -0.48
C LEU A 71 -9.09 10.83 0.11
N VAL A 72 -9.22 10.53 1.39
CA VAL A 72 -8.36 9.59 2.11
C VAL A 72 -9.18 8.38 2.52
N PHE A 73 -8.62 7.19 2.33
CA PHE A 73 -9.23 5.93 2.68
C PHE A 73 -8.37 5.19 3.68
N THR A 74 -9.01 4.49 4.62
CA THR A 74 -8.35 3.62 5.59
C THR A 74 -8.96 2.23 5.56
N SER A 75 -8.17 1.18 5.80
CA SER A 75 -8.70 -0.16 6.09
C SER A 75 -8.54 -0.45 7.57
N ASN A 76 -9.65 -0.70 8.27
CA ASN A 76 -9.67 -0.89 9.71
C ASN A 76 -9.87 -2.39 9.99
N ARG A 77 -8.76 -3.08 10.10
CA ARG A 77 -8.67 -4.56 10.18
C ARG A 77 -9.32 -5.12 11.45
N GLY A 78 -9.36 -4.32 12.52
CA GLY A 78 -9.92 -4.72 13.81
C GLY A 78 -11.43 -4.62 13.90
N GLU A 79 -12.08 -3.95 12.95
CA GLU A 79 -13.54 -3.72 12.95
C GLU A 79 -14.22 -4.01 11.61
N ASP A 80 -13.48 -4.61 10.64
CA ASP A 80 -14.00 -5.01 9.33
C ASP A 80 -14.66 -3.85 8.56
N THR A 81 -14.04 -2.66 8.60
CA THR A 81 -14.52 -1.47 7.91
C THR A 81 -13.45 -0.82 7.04
N VAL A 82 -13.88 0.00 6.09
CA VAL A 82 -13.03 1.03 5.49
C VAL A 82 -13.49 2.40 5.97
N GLY A 83 -12.54 3.29 6.27
CA GLY A 83 -12.79 4.68 6.59
C GLY A 83 -12.68 5.55 5.34
N VAL A 84 -13.46 6.62 5.26
CA VAL A 84 -13.41 7.62 4.17
C VAL A 84 -13.59 9.01 4.75
N PHE A 85 -12.69 9.93 4.40
CA PHE A 85 -12.79 11.36 4.74
C PHE A 85 -12.11 12.23 3.67
N ALA A 86 -12.38 13.52 3.67
CA ALA A 86 -11.72 14.46 2.77
C ALA A 86 -10.32 14.80 3.28
N ALA A 87 -9.33 14.92 2.38
CA ALA A 87 -8.00 15.36 2.75
C ALA A 87 -8.05 16.78 3.34
N GLY A 88 -7.53 16.92 4.59
CA GLY A 88 -7.59 18.17 5.35
C GLY A 88 -8.92 18.43 6.08
N ASP A 89 -9.87 17.46 6.06
CA ASP A 89 -11.10 17.50 6.87
C ASP A 89 -11.40 16.12 7.46
N GLU A 90 -10.61 15.72 8.44
CA GLU A 90 -10.68 14.42 9.10
C GLU A 90 -11.85 14.32 10.10
N SER A 91 -12.50 15.45 10.42
CA SER A 91 -13.63 15.51 11.37
C SER A 91 -14.88 14.80 10.86
N HIS A 92 -14.99 14.61 9.55
CA HIS A 92 -16.10 13.94 8.87
C HIS A 92 -15.79 12.50 8.43
N LEU A 93 -14.93 11.80 9.18
CA LEU A 93 -14.65 10.38 8.95
C LEU A 93 -15.95 9.56 8.97
N SER A 94 -16.20 8.84 7.87
CA SER A 94 -17.27 7.85 7.78
C SER A 94 -16.68 6.45 7.66
N LYS A 95 -17.38 5.44 8.19
CA LYS A 95 -16.97 4.02 8.13
C LYS A 95 -17.99 3.20 7.36
N ILE A 96 -17.50 2.31 6.51
CA ILE A 96 -18.31 1.45 5.64
C ILE A 96 -17.91 0.00 5.95
N ALA A 97 -18.88 -0.84 6.27
CA ALA A 97 -18.64 -2.27 6.53
C ALA A 97 -18.19 -2.99 5.26
N VAL A 98 -17.18 -3.85 5.38
CA VAL A 98 -16.60 -4.64 4.28
C VAL A 98 -16.36 -6.08 4.74
N GLY A 99 -15.59 -6.85 3.95
CA GLY A 99 -15.22 -8.21 4.34
C GLY A 99 -14.23 -8.25 5.50
N ILE A 100 -13.90 -9.48 5.93
CA ILE A 100 -13.13 -9.74 7.15
C ILE A 100 -11.68 -9.29 6.99
N ARG A 101 -11.22 -8.42 7.89
CA ARG A 101 -9.84 -7.92 8.00
C ARG A 101 -9.35 -7.25 6.71
N PRO A 102 -9.94 -6.12 6.28
CA PRO A 102 -9.46 -5.37 5.13
C PRO A 102 -8.01 -4.90 5.33
N ASN A 103 -7.22 -4.86 4.25
CA ASN A 103 -5.82 -4.43 4.25
C ASN A 103 -5.49 -3.53 3.07
N GLY A 104 -5.05 -4.09 1.95
CA GLY A 104 -4.75 -3.32 0.74
C GLY A 104 -5.98 -2.61 0.20
N LEU A 105 -5.80 -1.37 -0.24
CA LEU A 105 -6.84 -0.52 -0.81
C LEU A 105 -6.40 -0.02 -2.18
N SER A 106 -7.33 0.04 -3.13
CA SER A 106 -7.13 0.72 -4.41
C SER A 106 -8.44 1.34 -4.88
N PHE A 107 -8.37 2.43 -5.64
CA PHE A 107 -9.53 3.26 -5.96
C PHE A 107 -9.60 3.60 -7.43
N ASP A 108 -10.78 3.42 -8.04
CA ASP A 108 -11.14 3.94 -9.36
C ASP A 108 -11.83 5.31 -9.19
N PRO A 109 -11.12 6.43 -9.42
CA PRO A 109 -11.69 7.76 -9.22
C PRO A 109 -12.77 8.11 -10.24
N LYS A 110 -12.73 7.49 -11.42
CA LYS A 110 -13.73 7.72 -12.48
C LYS A 110 -15.10 7.16 -12.12
N ARG A 111 -15.13 5.96 -11.50
CA ARG A 111 -16.37 5.28 -11.11
C ARG A 111 -16.75 5.48 -9.65
N GLY A 112 -15.84 6.04 -8.84
CA GLY A 112 -16.04 6.15 -7.40
C GLY A 112 -16.03 4.81 -6.68
N LEU A 113 -15.31 3.81 -7.19
CA LEU A 113 -15.25 2.46 -6.66
C LEU A 113 -13.95 2.22 -5.90
N LEU A 114 -14.05 1.90 -4.61
CA LEU A 114 -12.94 1.47 -3.78
C LEU A 114 -12.94 -0.05 -3.70
N LEU A 115 -11.79 -0.67 -4.01
CA LEU A 115 -11.54 -2.07 -3.74
C LEU A 115 -10.81 -2.18 -2.40
N ALA A 116 -11.36 -2.98 -1.48
CA ALA A 116 -10.70 -3.39 -0.23
C ALA A 116 -10.36 -4.88 -0.28
N ALA A 117 -9.09 -5.20 -0.20
CA ALA A 117 -8.58 -6.57 -0.21
C ALA A 117 -8.63 -7.14 1.22
N ASN A 118 -9.53 -8.10 1.46
CA ASN A 118 -9.78 -8.65 2.78
C ASN A 118 -8.88 -9.86 3.04
N VAL A 119 -8.02 -9.75 4.05
CA VAL A 119 -7.06 -10.80 4.45
C VAL A 119 -7.77 -12.06 4.95
N GLY A 120 -9.02 -11.92 5.40
CA GLY A 120 -9.81 -13.03 5.92
C GLY A 120 -9.24 -13.69 7.16
N LYS A 121 -9.77 -14.87 7.48
CA LYS A 121 -9.28 -15.76 8.56
C LYS A 121 -9.27 -17.19 8.06
N PRO A 122 -8.18 -17.96 8.27
CA PRO A 122 -8.06 -19.32 7.75
C PRO A 122 -9.14 -20.29 8.29
N ASP A 123 -9.63 -20.03 9.49
CA ASP A 123 -10.67 -20.81 10.18
C ASP A 123 -12.10 -20.45 9.76
N ILE A 124 -12.28 -19.39 8.96
CA ILE A 124 -13.57 -18.98 8.43
C ILE A 124 -13.63 -19.26 6.94
N PRO A 125 -14.44 -20.22 6.49
CA PRO A 125 -14.59 -20.53 5.07
C PRO A 125 -15.05 -19.31 4.27
N ASN A 126 -14.51 -19.15 3.06
CA ASN A 126 -14.86 -18.06 2.13
C ASN A 126 -14.60 -16.63 2.68
N SER A 127 -13.68 -16.49 3.64
CA SER A 127 -13.35 -15.19 4.22
C SER A 127 -12.34 -14.37 3.41
N TYR A 128 -11.62 -15.00 2.46
CA TYR A 128 -10.72 -14.33 1.53
C TYR A 128 -11.54 -13.69 0.41
N THR A 129 -11.72 -12.39 0.45
CA THR A 129 -12.59 -11.68 -0.49
C THR A 129 -12.02 -10.34 -0.91
N LEU A 130 -12.56 -9.78 -1.98
CA LEU A 130 -12.40 -8.37 -2.37
C LEU A 130 -13.75 -7.70 -2.20
N SER A 131 -13.81 -6.64 -1.41
CA SER A 131 -15.00 -5.82 -1.28
C SER A 131 -14.94 -4.67 -2.26
N ILE A 132 -15.99 -4.49 -3.07
CA ILE A 132 -16.18 -3.31 -3.91
C ILE A 132 -17.14 -2.37 -3.21
N VAL A 133 -16.67 -1.16 -2.92
CA VAL A 133 -17.42 -0.13 -2.21
C VAL A 133 -17.74 1.02 -3.15
N ASP A 134 -19.02 1.37 -3.26
CA ASP A 134 -19.46 2.63 -3.86
C ASP A 134 -19.27 3.74 -2.81
N VAL A 135 -18.27 4.60 -3.05
CA VAL A 135 -17.87 5.62 -2.08
C VAL A 135 -18.91 6.74 -1.97
N GLU A 136 -19.63 7.04 -3.05
CA GLU A 136 -20.69 8.08 -3.04
C GLU A 136 -21.91 7.62 -2.25
N ARG A 137 -22.31 6.35 -2.40
CA ARG A 137 -23.41 5.73 -1.64
C ARG A 137 -23.02 5.32 -0.24
N ARG A 138 -21.70 5.24 0.03
CA ARG A 138 -21.14 4.75 1.30
C ARG A 138 -21.59 3.34 1.65
N GLU A 139 -21.57 2.45 0.67
CA GLU A 139 -21.97 1.05 0.85
C GLU A 139 -21.07 0.08 0.10
N MET A 140 -20.86 -1.10 0.66
CA MET A 140 -20.26 -2.24 -0.05
C MET A 140 -21.31 -2.80 -1.01
N ILE A 141 -21.05 -2.74 -2.31
CA ILE A 141 -21.98 -3.20 -3.34
C ILE A 141 -21.73 -4.62 -3.81
N LEU A 142 -20.50 -5.12 -3.68
CA LEU A 142 -20.10 -6.46 -4.13
C LEU A 142 -19.04 -7.06 -3.20
N SER A 143 -19.03 -8.39 -3.12
CA SER A 143 -17.97 -9.18 -2.47
C SER A 143 -17.53 -10.28 -3.43
N ILE A 144 -16.27 -10.28 -3.84
CA ILE A 144 -15.69 -11.22 -4.79
C ILE A 144 -14.84 -12.22 -4.02
N LEU A 145 -15.12 -13.51 -4.15
CA LEU A 145 -14.30 -14.56 -3.55
C LEU A 145 -12.98 -14.70 -4.30
N VAL A 146 -11.88 -14.82 -3.54
CA VAL A 146 -10.53 -15.05 -4.08
C VAL A 146 -9.91 -16.31 -3.49
N PRO A 147 -8.91 -16.93 -4.17
CA PRO A 147 -8.44 -18.26 -3.79
C PRO A 147 -7.62 -18.29 -2.49
N GLY A 148 -7.22 -17.14 -1.93
CA GLY A 148 -6.38 -17.12 -0.76
C GLY A 148 -6.13 -15.72 -0.17
N ARG A 149 -5.19 -15.66 0.77
CA ARG A 149 -4.87 -14.45 1.52
C ARG A 149 -4.44 -13.31 0.60
N THR A 150 -5.19 -12.21 0.63
CA THR A 150 -4.88 -10.98 -0.09
C THR A 150 -3.72 -10.20 0.57
N ARG A 151 -3.04 -9.38 -0.23
CA ARG A 151 -1.98 -8.47 0.18
C ARG A 151 -2.20 -7.09 -0.44
N TRP A 152 -1.16 -6.48 -1.02
CA TRP A 152 -1.21 -5.19 -1.68
C TRP A 152 -2.12 -5.18 -2.90
N THR A 153 -2.69 -4.02 -3.21
CA THR A 153 -3.50 -3.81 -4.40
C THR A 153 -3.23 -2.44 -5.00
N ILE A 154 -3.33 -2.34 -6.32
CA ILE A 154 -3.22 -1.11 -7.09
C ILE A 154 -4.35 -1.00 -8.10
N PHE A 155 -4.58 0.21 -8.60
CA PHE A 155 -5.51 0.47 -9.70
C PHE A 155 -4.77 1.12 -10.88
N ASP A 156 -4.94 0.54 -12.06
CA ASP A 156 -4.49 1.14 -13.32
C ASP A 156 -5.66 1.84 -14.01
N SER A 157 -5.59 3.17 -14.12
CA SER A 157 -6.63 3.99 -14.73
C SER A 157 -6.72 3.81 -16.26
N ALA A 158 -5.64 3.42 -16.92
CA ALA A 158 -5.61 3.23 -18.37
C ALA A 158 -6.38 1.96 -18.78
N SER A 159 -6.16 0.85 -18.10
CA SER A 159 -6.89 -0.41 -18.33
C SER A 159 -8.20 -0.48 -17.56
N SER A 160 -8.44 0.42 -16.60
CA SER A 160 -9.54 0.34 -15.63
C SER A 160 -9.54 -0.95 -14.81
N CYS A 161 -8.36 -1.46 -14.46
CA CYS A 161 -8.22 -2.72 -13.74
C CYS A 161 -7.62 -2.53 -12.34
N PHE A 162 -8.17 -3.26 -11.39
CA PHE A 162 -7.53 -3.51 -10.10
C PHE A 162 -6.63 -4.74 -10.19
N TYR A 163 -5.43 -4.66 -9.63
CA TYR A 163 -4.49 -5.76 -9.48
C TYR A 163 -4.32 -6.04 -7.99
N VAL A 164 -4.44 -7.30 -7.59
CA VAL A 164 -4.37 -7.69 -6.16
C VAL A 164 -3.44 -8.88 -5.99
N ASN A 165 -2.42 -8.73 -5.15
CA ASN A 165 -1.54 -9.82 -4.76
C ASN A 165 -2.28 -10.83 -3.87
N ILE A 166 -2.14 -12.12 -4.20
CA ILE A 166 -2.57 -13.27 -3.41
C ILE A 166 -1.32 -14.01 -2.93
N ALA A 167 -1.16 -14.13 -1.62
CA ALA A 167 0.06 -14.70 -1.04
C ALA A 167 0.17 -16.23 -1.21
N ASP A 168 -0.98 -16.93 -1.23
CA ASP A 168 -1.08 -18.37 -1.45
C ASP A 168 -2.50 -18.71 -1.97
N PRO A 169 -2.64 -19.26 -3.19
CA PRO A 169 -1.60 -19.53 -4.19
C PRO A 169 -0.95 -18.23 -4.71
N PHE A 170 0.30 -18.33 -5.23
CA PHE A 170 1.13 -17.18 -5.60
C PHE A 170 0.64 -16.54 -6.90
N LEU A 171 -0.28 -15.60 -6.79
CA LEU A 171 -0.99 -15.00 -7.92
C LEU A 171 -1.07 -13.47 -7.78
N ILE A 172 -1.23 -12.81 -8.93
CA ILE A 172 -1.89 -11.51 -9.00
C ILE A 172 -3.24 -11.73 -9.66
N VAL A 173 -4.34 -11.43 -8.96
CA VAL A 173 -5.67 -11.45 -9.57
C VAL A 173 -6.02 -10.07 -10.11
N VAL A 174 -6.79 -10.05 -11.21
CA VAL A 174 -7.18 -8.82 -11.90
C VAL A 174 -8.70 -8.72 -11.95
N VAL A 175 -9.22 -7.56 -11.57
CA VAL A 175 -10.65 -7.23 -11.59
C VAL A 175 -10.87 -5.99 -12.44
N ASP A 176 -11.69 -6.10 -13.48
CA ASP A 176 -12.11 -4.94 -14.29
C ASP A 176 -13.11 -4.09 -13.47
N SER A 177 -12.81 -2.82 -13.27
CA SER A 177 -13.69 -1.93 -12.51
C SER A 177 -15.01 -1.61 -13.23
N ALA A 178 -15.09 -1.82 -14.56
CA ALA A 178 -16.33 -1.67 -15.32
C ALA A 178 -17.29 -2.85 -15.14
N ASP A 179 -16.74 -4.04 -14.79
CA ASP A 179 -17.50 -5.26 -14.46
C ASP A 179 -16.84 -5.93 -13.25
N ALA A 180 -16.90 -5.26 -12.09
CA ALA A 180 -16.27 -5.71 -10.86
C ALA A 180 -17.05 -6.83 -10.15
N THR A 181 -17.68 -7.76 -10.90
CA THR A 181 -18.47 -8.85 -10.34
C THR A 181 -17.66 -10.13 -10.05
N HIS A 182 -16.47 -10.26 -10.64
CA HIS A 182 -15.64 -11.44 -10.55
C HIS A 182 -14.16 -11.14 -10.84
N VAL A 183 -13.29 -12.10 -10.57
CA VAL A 183 -11.90 -12.08 -11.03
C VAL A 183 -11.87 -12.37 -12.54
N ASN A 184 -11.44 -11.41 -13.35
CA ASN A 184 -11.40 -11.54 -14.80
C ASN A 184 -10.25 -12.42 -15.30
N ARG A 185 -9.10 -12.37 -14.62
CA ARG A 185 -7.91 -13.19 -14.91
C ARG A 185 -6.97 -13.25 -13.70
N SER A 186 -6.02 -14.16 -13.74
CA SER A 186 -4.92 -14.26 -12.79
C SER A 186 -3.59 -14.41 -13.52
N MET A 187 -2.52 -13.98 -12.86
CA MET A 187 -1.13 -14.13 -13.29
C MET A 187 -0.38 -14.94 -12.25
N GLU A 188 0.29 -16.00 -12.64
CA GLU A 188 1.11 -16.80 -11.74
C GLU A 188 2.44 -16.08 -11.45
N ILE A 189 2.84 -16.06 -10.18
CA ILE A 189 4.12 -15.51 -9.73
C ILE A 189 5.02 -16.67 -9.32
N PRO A 190 6.25 -16.77 -9.87
CA PRO A 190 7.12 -17.93 -9.66
C PRO A 190 7.83 -17.93 -8.30
N ALA A 191 7.35 -17.17 -7.33
CA ALA A 191 7.92 -17.09 -5.99
C ALA A 191 6.83 -16.96 -4.93
N LYS A 192 7.11 -17.53 -3.74
CA LYS A 192 6.18 -17.54 -2.60
C LYS A 192 5.89 -16.14 -2.11
N GLY A 193 4.61 -15.90 -1.84
CA GLY A 193 4.10 -14.76 -1.12
C GLY A 193 4.22 -13.43 -1.86
N PRO A 194 3.57 -13.24 -3.05
CA PRO A 194 3.35 -11.90 -3.59
C PRO A 194 2.83 -10.96 -2.51
N HIS A 195 3.55 -9.83 -2.26
CA HIS A 195 3.30 -8.91 -1.14
C HIS A 195 3.15 -7.48 -1.61
N GLY A 196 4.27 -6.75 -1.76
CA GLY A 196 4.25 -5.40 -2.30
C GLY A 196 3.95 -5.39 -3.79
N LEU A 197 3.20 -4.39 -4.25
CA LEU A 197 2.82 -4.24 -5.66
C LEU A 197 2.80 -2.76 -6.02
N ASP A 198 3.43 -2.39 -7.14
CA ASP A 198 3.32 -1.07 -7.73
C ASP A 198 3.39 -1.13 -9.26
N PHE A 199 3.16 -0.02 -9.93
CA PHE A 199 2.93 0.00 -11.37
C PHE A 199 3.59 1.19 -12.07
N ASP A 200 4.27 0.90 -13.18
CA ASP A 200 4.73 1.91 -14.14
C ASP A 200 3.76 1.98 -15.32
N PRO A 201 2.91 3.02 -15.40
CA PRO A 201 1.93 3.14 -16.48
C PRO A 201 2.54 3.47 -17.84
N VAL A 202 3.77 3.99 -17.87
CA VAL A 202 4.46 4.36 -19.12
C VAL A 202 4.96 3.13 -19.85
N THR A 203 5.55 2.19 -19.11
CA THR A 203 6.07 0.95 -19.67
C THR A 203 5.12 -0.24 -19.54
N ASN A 204 3.95 -0.05 -18.91
CA ASN A 204 2.95 -1.09 -18.61
C ASN A 204 3.57 -2.24 -17.78
N ARG A 205 4.37 -1.89 -16.76
CA ARG A 205 5.05 -2.88 -15.90
C ARG A 205 4.47 -2.88 -14.49
N LEU A 206 4.15 -4.07 -14.01
CA LEU A 206 3.91 -4.31 -12.58
C LEU A 206 5.24 -4.67 -11.90
N PHE A 207 5.47 -4.11 -10.72
CA PHE A 207 6.55 -4.51 -9.83
C PHE A 207 5.94 -5.29 -8.67
N CYS A 208 6.34 -6.56 -8.52
CA CYS A 208 5.83 -7.46 -7.48
C CYS A 208 6.98 -7.93 -6.60
N ALA A 209 6.98 -7.52 -5.34
CA ALA A 209 7.92 -7.98 -4.33
C ALA A 209 7.31 -9.14 -3.54
N CYS A 210 8.09 -10.23 -3.34
CA CYS A 210 7.61 -11.48 -2.77
C CYS A 210 8.29 -11.82 -1.45
N ASP A 211 7.55 -12.42 -0.51
CA ASP A 211 8.05 -12.86 0.82
C ASP A 211 9.28 -13.79 0.70
N ALA A 212 9.45 -14.46 -0.45
CA ALA A 212 10.62 -15.28 -0.75
C ALA A 212 11.92 -14.47 -1.02
N GLY A 213 11.90 -13.15 -0.85
CA GLY A 213 13.05 -12.28 -1.12
C GLY A 213 13.32 -12.08 -2.61
N LYS A 214 12.27 -12.09 -3.42
CA LYS A 214 12.33 -11.88 -4.87
C LYS A 214 11.54 -10.65 -5.28
N LEU A 215 12.03 -9.98 -6.30
CA LEU A 215 11.36 -8.86 -6.96
C LEU A 215 11.21 -9.19 -8.45
N PHE A 216 10.01 -9.02 -8.98
CA PHE A 216 9.70 -9.23 -10.40
C PHE A 216 9.18 -7.95 -11.03
N ALA A 217 9.60 -7.69 -12.28
CA ALA A 217 8.90 -6.80 -13.18
C ALA A 217 8.14 -7.64 -14.20
N LEU A 218 6.83 -7.41 -14.33
CA LEU A 218 5.93 -8.15 -15.21
C LEU A 218 5.30 -7.22 -16.24
N ASP A 219 5.01 -7.73 -17.41
CA ASP A 219 4.09 -7.09 -18.34
C ASP A 219 2.66 -7.17 -17.78
N ALA A 220 2.04 -6.03 -17.50
CA ALA A 220 0.73 -5.98 -16.84
C ALA A 220 -0.40 -6.56 -17.70
N SER A 221 -0.26 -6.59 -19.03
CA SER A 221 -1.27 -7.14 -19.93
C SER A 221 -1.25 -8.66 -20.00
N SER A 222 -0.06 -9.25 -20.05
CA SER A 222 0.12 -10.70 -20.25
C SER A 222 0.49 -11.48 -18.99
N GLY A 223 1.00 -10.81 -17.95
CA GLY A 223 1.57 -11.46 -16.77
C GLY A 223 2.97 -12.06 -17.00
N ARG A 224 3.56 -11.83 -18.19
CA ARG A 224 4.89 -12.36 -18.50
C ARG A 224 5.96 -11.68 -17.66
N ILE A 225 6.79 -12.47 -16.98
CA ILE A 225 7.96 -11.97 -16.26
C ILE A 225 8.95 -11.36 -17.27
N LEU A 226 9.33 -10.14 -17.05
CA LEU A 226 10.29 -9.38 -17.85
C LEU A 226 11.66 -9.37 -17.20
N LEU A 227 11.72 -9.10 -15.89
CA LEU A 227 12.94 -8.99 -15.11
C LEU A 227 12.73 -9.61 -13.73
N GLU A 228 13.84 -10.03 -13.12
CA GLU A 228 13.89 -10.58 -11.76
C GLU A 228 15.12 -10.03 -11.04
N ALA A 229 14.97 -9.77 -9.71
CA ALA A 229 16.07 -9.41 -8.83
C ALA A 229 15.89 -10.04 -7.44
N ASP A 230 16.99 -10.11 -6.68
CA ASP A 230 16.99 -10.54 -5.29
C ASP A 230 16.79 -9.34 -4.35
N LEU A 231 15.99 -9.51 -3.29
CA LEU A 231 15.83 -8.56 -2.21
C LEU A 231 16.72 -8.92 -1.02
N SER A 232 16.98 -7.94 -0.16
CA SER A 232 17.79 -8.13 1.06
C SER A 232 17.09 -8.97 2.14
N GLY A 233 15.80 -9.23 1.98
CA GLY A 233 14.99 -10.04 2.90
C GLY A 233 13.51 -10.04 2.50
N THR A 234 12.63 -10.30 3.47
CA THR A 234 11.18 -10.27 3.25
C THR A 234 10.69 -8.83 3.08
N PRO A 235 10.12 -8.47 1.90
CA PRO A 235 9.61 -7.14 1.64
C PRO A 235 8.22 -6.93 2.22
N ASP A 236 7.80 -5.65 2.25
CA ASP A 236 6.40 -5.28 2.48
C ASP A 236 6.02 -4.17 1.49
N VAL A 237 6.11 -2.90 1.90
CA VAL A 237 5.73 -1.75 1.09
C VAL A 237 6.75 -1.47 -0.01
N ILE A 238 6.26 -1.21 -1.22
CA ILE A 238 7.09 -0.73 -2.33
C ILE A 238 6.48 0.52 -2.94
N PHE A 239 7.33 1.41 -3.48
CA PHE A 239 6.90 2.58 -4.26
C PHE A 239 7.77 2.79 -5.49
N PHE A 240 7.12 3.03 -6.63
CA PHE A 240 7.77 3.39 -7.87
C PHE A 240 7.82 4.91 -8.04
N ASN A 241 9.01 5.45 -8.24
CA ASN A 241 9.25 6.83 -8.59
C ASN A 241 9.42 6.96 -10.11
N ALA A 242 8.38 7.38 -10.79
CA ALA A 242 8.38 7.52 -12.25
C ALA A 242 9.36 8.59 -12.75
N ALA A 243 9.62 9.64 -11.97
CA ALA A 243 10.50 10.75 -12.36
C ALA A 243 11.96 10.31 -12.45
N LEU A 244 12.41 9.47 -11.50
CA LEU A 244 13.78 8.97 -11.43
C LEU A 244 13.93 7.54 -11.96
N LYS A 245 12.81 6.86 -12.25
CA LYS A 245 12.75 5.42 -12.56
C LYS A 245 13.36 4.56 -11.45
N HIS A 246 13.06 4.94 -10.22
CA HIS A 246 13.53 4.25 -9.02
C HIS A 246 12.38 3.46 -8.38
N LEU A 247 12.70 2.30 -7.79
CA LEU A 247 11.78 1.52 -6.98
C LEU A 247 12.36 1.38 -5.58
N TYR A 248 11.60 1.79 -4.58
CA TYR A 248 11.93 1.66 -3.18
C TYR A 248 11.22 0.44 -2.62
N VAL A 249 11.95 -0.46 -1.94
CA VAL A 249 11.39 -1.67 -1.32
C VAL A 249 11.76 -1.68 0.15
N ALA A 250 10.75 -1.62 1.02
CA ALA A 250 10.96 -1.76 2.45
C ALA A 250 11.19 -3.22 2.83
N VAL A 251 12.27 -3.49 3.53
CA VAL A 251 12.64 -4.82 4.03
C VAL A 251 12.83 -4.74 5.55
N GLY A 252 11.84 -5.21 6.31
CA GLY A 252 11.82 -5.07 7.77
C GLY A 252 12.87 -5.89 8.51
N ASP A 253 13.37 -6.98 7.95
CA ASP A 253 14.51 -7.75 8.45
C ASP A 253 15.49 -8.00 7.30
N PRO A 254 16.68 -7.36 7.28
CA PRO A 254 17.43 -6.79 8.41
C PRO A 254 17.03 -5.37 8.85
N GLY A 255 16.20 -4.63 8.15
CA GLY A 255 15.83 -3.23 8.36
C GLY A 255 16.58 -2.34 7.37
N VAL A 256 16.14 -2.38 6.11
CA VAL A 256 16.72 -1.61 5.01
C VAL A 256 15.64 -1.18 4.02
N ILE A 257 15.99 -0.17 3.22
CA ILE A 257 15.31 0.12 1.97
C ILE A 257 16.22 -0.35 0.84
N ASP A 258 15.80 -1.33 0.06
CA ASP A 258 16.45 -1.66 -1.19
C ASP A 258 16.02 -0.64 -2.25
N LEU A 259 16.97 0.00 -2.92
CA LEU A 259 16.77 0.95 -4.00
C LEU A 259 17.17 0.32 -5.34
N PHE A 260 16.24 0.25 -6.28
CA PHE A 260 16.49 -0.27 -7.62
C PHE A 260 16.29 0.81 -8.70
N GLU A 261 17.08 0.80 -9.74
CA GLU A 261 16.70 1.37 -11.02
C GLU A 261 15.78 0.38 -11.76
N THR A 262 14.79 0.87 -12.51
CA THR A 262 13.72 0.00 -13.00
C THR A 262 13.87 -0.45 -14.46
N ASP A 263 14.78 0.14 -15.26
CA ASP A 263 14.96 -0.27 -16.65
C ASP A 263 15.53 -1.69 -16.74
N PHE A 264 16.49 -2.04 -15.86
CA PHE A 264 17.11 -3.38 -15.79
C PHE A 264 16.85 -4.07 -14.44
N LEU A 265 16.11 -3.44 -13.53
CA LEU A 265 15.83 -3.92 -12.17
C LEU A 265 17.10 -4.17 -11.37
N GLN A 266 18.09 -3.28 -11.52
CA GLN A 266 19.37 -3.37 -10.85
C GLN A 266 19.36 -2.64 -9.52
N ARG A 267 19.80 -3.32 -8.44
CA ARG A 267 19.96 -2.65 -7.14
C ARG A 267 21.04 -1.58 -7.21
N MET A 268 20.68 -0.35 -6.87
CA MET A 268 21.57 0.81 -6.82
C MET A 268 22.18 0.99 -5.44
N ASP A 269 21.36 0.77 -4.38
CA ASP A 269 21.77 1.05 -3.00
C ASP A 269 20.94 0.21 -2.02
N MET A 270 21.41 0.14 -0.78
CA MET A 270 20.75 -0.48 0.36
C MET A 270 20.87 0.46 1.55
N ILE A 271 19.80 1.17 1.86
CA ILE A 271 19.77 2.22 2.88
C ILE A 271 19.38 1.59 4.22
N SER A 272 20.26 1.64 5.20
CA SER A 272 19.98 1.11 6.54
C SER A 272 18.90 1.93 7.23
N THR A 273 17.94 1.21 7.81
CA THR A 273 16.87 1.73 8.64
C THR A 273 16.91 1.03 10.01
N GLU A 274 15.75 0.77 10.58
CA GLU A 274 15.64 0.05 11.85
C GLU A 274 15.02 -1.34 11.61
N LYS A 275 15.47 -2.36 12.31
CA LYS A 275 14.83 -3.69 12.22
C LYS A 275 13.36 -3.62 12.63
N GLY A 276 12.50 -4.04 11.71
CA GLY A 276 11.04 -3.93 11.79
C GLY A 276 10.45 -2.79 10.95
N ALA A 277 11.30 -1.90 10.40
CA ALA A 277 10.85 -0.83 9.50
C ALA A 277 10.47 -1.42 8.12
N HIS A 278 9.21 -1.75 7.94
CA HIS A 278 8.66 -2.35 6.72
C HIS A 278 7.67 -1.42 5.99
N THR A 279 7.43 -0.23 6.54
CA THR A 279 6.50 0.76 6.01
C THR A 279 7.24 1.95 5.44
N LEU A 280 6.85 2.34 4.23
CA LEU A 280 7.30 3.56 3.55
C LEU A 280 6.12 4.47 3.24
N GLY A 281 6.40 5.77 3.14
CA GLY A 281 5.57 6.76 2.45
C GLY A 281 6.42 7.44 1.37
N PHE A 282 5.80 7.81 0.25
CA PHE A 282 6.52 8.46 -0.85
C PHE A 282 5.79 9.74 -1.28
N ASP A 283 6.50 10.87 -1.17
CA ASP A 283 6.07 12.17 -1.70
C ASP A 283 6.67 12.36 -3.10
N VAL A 284 5.87 12.06 -4.11
CA VAL A 284 6.26 12.16 -5.51
C VAL A 284 6.62 13.59 -5.93
N THR A 285 6.02 14.61 -5.29
CA THR A 285 6.25 16.01 -5.64
C THR A 285 7.62 16.51 -5.18
N ARG A 286 8.11 15.96 -4.05
CA ARG A 286 9.37 16.39 -3.41
C ARG A 286 10.46 15.34 -3.51
N ASN A 287 10.21 14.20 -4.16
CA ASN A 287 11.09 13.02 -4.19
C ASN A 287 11.55 12.59 -2.78
N LYS A 288 10.65 12.69 -1.79
CA LYS A 288 10.95 12.30 -0.42
C LYS A 288 10.38 10.92 -0.10
N VAL A 289 11.22 10.10 0.53
CA VAL A 289 10.83 8.80 1.08
C VAL A 289 10.84 8.88 2.60
N TYR A 290 9.74 8.46 3.22
CA TYR A 290 9.56 8.40 4.66
C TYR A 290 9.60 6.94 5.09
N ALA A 291 10.58 6.54 5.92
CA ALA A 291 10.65 5.20 6.50
C ALA A 291 10.17 5.25 7.94
N PHE A 292 9.17 4.45 8.28
CA PHE A 292 8.57 4.41 9.61
C PHE A 292 9.28 3.40 10.50
N LEU A 293 9.75 3.87 11.63
CA LEU A 293 10.65 3.16 12.57
C LEU A 293 9.86 2.74 13.81
N PRO A 294 9.41 1.47 13.91
CA PRO A 294 8.46 1.07 14.95
C PRO A 294 9.04 0.98 16.36
N LYS A 295 10.38 0.87 16.51
CA LYS A 295 11.02 0.78 17.83
C LYS A 295 11.41 2.14 18.39
N SER A 296 11.81 3.06 17.52
CA SER A 296 12.20 4.42 17.92
C SER A 296 11.05 5.41 17.82
N HIS A 297 9.87 4.99 17.33
CA HIS A 297 8.67 5.81 17.16
C HIS A 297 8.94 7.06 16.32
N ARG A 298 9.55 6.87 15.14
CA ARG A 298 9.99 7.96 14.26
C ARG A 298 9.68 7.67 12.80
N ALA A 299 9.64 8.74 12.01
CA ALA A 299 9.81 8.65 10.58
C ALA A 299 11.17 9.23 10.18
N SER A 300 11.99 8.45 9.49
CA SER A 300 13.21 8.95 8.83
C SER A 300 12.86 9.45 7.44
N VAL A 301 13.28 10.68 7.12
CA VAL A 301 13.03 11.34 5.85
C VAL A 301 14.30 11.29 5.00
N TYR A 302 14.15 10.79 3.78
CA TYR A 302 15.21 10.74 2.78
C TYR A 302 14.80 11.51 1.54
N LEU A 303 15.76 12.23 0.94
CA LEU A 303 15.62 12.84 -0.38
C LEU A 303 16.28 11.93 -1.42
N ASP A 304 15.59 11.67 -2.51
CA ASP A 304 16.15 10.97 -3.66
C ASP A 304 16.41 11.97 -4.79
N GLU A 305 17.64 11.99 -5.34
CA GLU A 305 18.14 12.96 -6.32
C GLU A 305 18.68 12.24 -7.56
#